data_f5f639bd545b73b3471a3c4028ca6cfa
#
_entry.id   f5f639bd545b73b3471a3c4028ca6cfa
#
_cell.length_a   1.000
_cell.length_b   1.000
_cell.length_c   1.000
_cell.angle_alpha   90.00
_cell.angle_beta   90.00
_cell.angle_gamma   90.00
#
_symmetry.space_group_name_H-M   'P 1'
#
loop_
_entity.id
_entity.type
_entity.pdbx_description
1 polymer ?
#
loop_
_entity_poly.entity_id
_entity_poly.type
_entity_poly.pdbx_seq_one_letter_code
_entity_poly.pdbx_strand_id
1 'polypeptide(L)'
;MDNVELLMSFGLTRQEARVYVLLLGEGALSGYEAAKRLGISRSNAYAALAGLVDKGAAYMAEEQAVQYHAVSIKEFCSNKLHYMEELSETLERQIPKQKQEDAKYLTIRGRRHIEDKFRNMLKETKERVYLSVSASVLDLFKEELLGLVAQKKKVVLLTDEEYSMDGAIIYRTKKFENLSGSADCEGDADGQLRLITDSNYALTGELQDKETSTCLYSANPNLVRLLKDALANEIRLIEIEKKAVSYTHLRAHETGRNL
;
A
#
# COMPACT_ATOMS: atom_id res chain seq x y z
N MET A 1 -15.98 5.90 -4.80
CA MET A 1 -15.89 5.44 -6.22
C MET A 1 -17.22 4.85 -6.63
N ASP A 2 -17.73 5.27 -7.79
CA ASP A 2 -18.92 4.69 -8.40
C ASP A 2 -18.55 3.33 -9.05
N ASN A 3 -19.54 2.41 -9.11
CA ASN A 3 -19.34 1.08 -9.73
C ASN A 3 -18.80 1.15 -11.16
N VAL A 4 -19.20 2.17 -11.93
CA VAL A 4 -18.71 2.41 -13.29
C VAL A 4 -17.22 2.76 -13.29
N GLU A 5 -16.76 3.60 -12.36
CA GLU A 5 -15.34 3.96 -12.22
C GLU A 5 -14.48 2.75 -11.83
N LEU A 6 -14.99 1.90 -10.92
CA LEU A 6 -14.30 0.66 -10.55
C LEU A 6 -14.15 -0.28 -11.75
N LEU A 7 -15.22 -0.48 -12.55
CA LEU A 7 -15.18 -1.30 -13.75
C LEU A 7 -14.25 -0.73 -14.83
N MET A 8 -14.17 0.61 -14.93
CA MET A 8 -13.20 1.26 -15.83
C MET A 8 -11.75 0.94 -15.42
N SER A 9 -11.47 0.80 -14.13
CA SER A 9 -10.14 0.38 -13.64
C SER A 9 -9.82 -1.08 -14.03
N PHE A 10 -10.84 -1.91 -14.31
CA PHE A 10 -10.67 -3.26 -14.87
C PHE A 10 -10.57 -3.27 -16.41
N GLY A 11 -10.53 -2.10 -17.05
CA GLY A 11 -10.30 -1.96 -18.49
C GLY A 11 -11.57 -1.86 -19.34
N LEU A 12 -12.73 -1.69 -18.73
CA LEU A 12 -13.95 -1.37 -19.46
C LEU A 12 -13.98 0.13 -19.78
N THR A 13 -14.53 0.49 -20.93
CA THR A 13 -14.90 1.88 -21.20
C THR A 13 -16.12 2.26 -20.36
N ARG A 14 -16.37 3.54 -20.16
CA ARG A 14 -17.56 4.02 -19.42
C ARG A 14 -18.86 3.46 -19.98
N GLN A 15 -18.96 3.35 -21.30
CA GLN A 15 -20.15 2.84 -21.97
C GLN A 15 -20.31 1.34 -21.75
N GLU A 16 -19.24 0.57 -21.89
CA GLU A 16 -19.22 -0.87 -21.57
C GLU A 16 -19.59 -1.14 -20.13
N ALA A 17 -19.02 -0.39 -19.18
CA ALA A 17 -19.32 -0.52 -17.75
C ALA A 17 -20.81 -0.28 -17.46
N ARG A 18 -21.42 0.76 -18.07
CA ARG A 18 -22.86 1.01 -17.93
C ARG A 18 -23.72 -0.13 -18.47
N VAL A 19 -23.38 -0.66 -19.65
CA VAL A 19 -24.09 -1.79 -20.27
C VAL A 19 -23.91 -3.06 -19.43
N TYR A 20 -22.70 -3.30 -18.90
CA TYR A 20 -22.41 -4.45 -18.05
C TYR A 20 -23.21 -4.43 -16.75
N VAL A 21 -23.29 -3.28 -16.08
CA VAL A 21 -24.12 -3.12 -14.87
C VAL A 21 -25.60 -3.35 -15.17
N LEU A 22 -26.09 -2.89 -16.32
CA LEU A 22 -27.45 -3.15 -16.76
C LEU A 22 -27.71 -4.66 -16.95
N LEU A 23 -26.81 -5.37 -17.66
CA LEU A 23 -26.92 -6.82 -17.87
C LEU A 23 -26.89 -7.60 -16.55
N LEU A 24 -26.06 -7.18 -15.60
CA LEU A 24 -26.01 -7.82 -14.26
C LEU A 24 -27.32 -7.65 -13.49
N GLY A 25 -27.98 -6.50 -13.64
CA GLY A 25 -29.21 -6.20 -12.92
C GLY A 25 -30.48 -6.76 -13.56
N GLU A 26 -30.58 -6.75 -14.87
CA GLU A 26 -31.79 -7.12 -15.60
C GLU A 26 -31.73 -8.51 -16.27
N GLY A 27 -30.55 -9.11 -16.31
CA GLY A 27 -30.32 -10.38 -17.01
C GLY A 27 -30.00 -10.21 -18.49
N ALA A 28 -30.33 -11.23 -19.29
CA ALA A 28 -30.03 -11.25 -20.71
C ALA A 28 -30.83 -10.19 -21.47
N LEU A 29 -30.16 -9.43 -22.32
CA LEU A 29 -30.77 -8.38 -23.13
C LEU A 29 -30.24 -8.44 -24.57
N SER A 30 -31.09 -8.10 -25.53
CA SER A 30 -30.65 -7.78 -26.89
C SER A 30 -30.01 -6.40 -26.96
N GLY A 31 -29.25 -6.13 -28.03
CA GLY A 31 -28.65 -4.81 -28.24
C GLY A 31 -29.69 -3.69 -28.38
N TYR A 32 -30.87 -4.01 -28.87
CA TYR A 32 -31.99 -3.07 -28.95
C TYR A 32 -32.54 -2.69 -27.56
N GLU A 33 -32.74 -3.70 -26.71
CA GLU A 33 -33.22 -3.50 -25.36
C GLU A 33 -32.23 -2.71 -24.51
N ALA A 34 -30.94 -3.05 -24.58
CA ALA A 34 -29.88 -2.32 -23.92
C ALA A 34 -29.84 -0.84 -24.36
N ALA A 35 -29.96 -0.56 -25.64
CA ALA A 35 -30.04 0.79 -26.19
C ALA A 35 -31.21 1.59 -25.62
N LYS A 36 -32.39 0.96 -25.57
CA LYS A 36 -33.64 1.55 -25.08
C LYS A 36 -33.55 1.85 -23.58
N ARG A 37 -33.03 0.91 -22.77
CA ARG A 37 -32.93 1.04 -21.30
C ARG A 37 -31.93 2.13 -20.89
N LEU A 38 -30.81 2.23 -21.59
CA LEU A 38 -29.78 3.23 -21.30
C LEU A 38 -29.98 4.59 -21.99
N GLY A 39 -30.98 4.70 -22.91
CA GLY A 39 -31.24 5.92 -23.66
C GLY A 39 -30.08 6.28 -24.60
N ILE A 40 -29.40 5.29 -25.19
CA ILE A 40 -28.28 5.47 -26.11
C ILE A 40 -28.64 5.02 -27.52
N SER A 41 -27.83 5.41 -28.52
CA SER A 41 -27.99 4.92 -29.87
C SER A 41 -27.78 3.42 -29.96
N ARG A 42 -28.49 2.75 -30.90
CA ARG A 42 -28.30 1.30 -31.16
C ARG A 42 -26.83 0.98 -31.48
N SER A 43 -26.20 1.80 -32.32
CA SER A 43 -24.79 1.62 -32.68
C SER A 43 -23.89 1.62 -31.43
N ASN A 44 -24.08 2.54 -30.50
CA ASN A 44 -23.30 2.58 -29.28
C ASN A 44 -23.56 1.37 -28.36
N ALA A 45 -24.82 0.89 -28.29
CA ALA A 45 -25.15 -0.29 -27.49
C ALA A 45 -24.48 -1.55 -28.06
N TYR A 46 -24.59 -1.76 -29.38
CA TYR A 46 -23.95 -2.92 -30.03
C TYR A 46 -22.41 -2.85 -29.92
N ALA A 47 -21.81 -1.67 -30.11
CA ALA A 47 -20.38 -1.50 -29.96
C ALA A 47 -19.92 -1.83 -28.53
N ALA A 48 -20.68 -1.37 -27.51
CA ALA A 48 -20.38 -1.68 -26.10
C ALA A 48 -20.57 -3.18 -25.80
N LEU A 49 -21.61 -3.80 -26.30
CA LEU A 49 -21.84 -5.24 -26.12
C LEU A 49 -20.75 -6.08 -26.79
N ALA A 50 -20.35 -5.74 -28.00
CA ALA A 50 -19.23 -6.39 -28.68
C ALA A 50 -17.93 -6.23 -27.87
N GLY A 51 -17.64 -5.03 -27.38
CA GLY A 51 -16.49 -4.78 -26.50
C GLY A 51 -16.53 -5.57 -25.18
N LEU A 52 -17.72 -5.79 -24.60
CA LEU A 52 -17.88 -6.65 -23.42
C LEU A 52 -17.57 -8.11 -23.74
N VAL A 53 -18.03 -8.62 -24.89
CA VAL A 53 -17.72 -9.99 -25.34
C VAL A 53 -16.23 -10.15 -25.59
N ASP A 54 -15.59 -9.23 -26.31
CA ASP A 54 -14.15 -9.24 -26.60
C ASP A 54 -13.30 -9.21 -25.31
N LYS A 55 -13.80 -8.56 -24.26
CA LYS A 55 -13.12 -8.45 -22.96
C LYS A 55 -13.48 -9.56 -21.97
N GLY A 56 -14.33 -10.51 -22.36
CA GLY A 56 -14.76 -11.61 -21.51
C GLY A 56 -15.71 -11.21 -20.39
N ALA A 57 -16.38 -10.05 -20.51
CA ALA A 57 -17.35 -9.55 -19.55
C ALA A 57 -18.80 -9.94 -19.88
N ALA A 58 -19.06 -10.42 -21.11
CA ALA A 58 -20.35 -10.93 -21.54
C ALA A 58 -20.21 -12.11 -22.49
N TYR A 59 -21.22 -12.98 -22.51
CA TYR A 59 -21.42 -14.02 -23.50
C TYR A 59 -22.53 -13.61 -24.48
N MET A 60 -22.42 -14.07 -25.69
CA MET A 60 -23.44 -13.90 -26.73
C MET A 60 -24.10 -15.25 -26.95
N ALA A 61 -25.42 -15.31 -26.87
CA ALA A 61 -26.22 -16.47 -27.21
C ALA A 61 -27.01 -16.19 -28.52
N GLU A 62 -26.86 -17.08 -29.51
CA GLU A 62 -27.60 -17.04 -30.75
C GLU A 62 -28.84 -17.92 -30.62
N GLU A 63 -29.95 -17.29 -30.19
CA GLU A 63 -31.27 -17.91 -30.14
C GLU A 63 -32.12 -17.36 -31.30
N GLN A 64 -33.44 -17.17 -31.08
CA GLN A 64 -34.30 -16.50 -32.09
C GLN A 64 -33.91 -15.03 -32.32
N ALA A 65 -33.30 -14.40 -31.33
CA ALA A 65 -32.64 -13.10 -31.39
C ALA A 65 -31.36 -13.15 -30.57
N VAL A 66 -30.30 -12.45 -31.01
CA VAL A 66 -29.02 -12.38 -30.32
C VAL A 66 -29.23 -11.76 -28.94
N GLN A 67 -28.92 -12.53 -27.90
CA GLN A 67 -28.98 -12.14 -26.50
C GLN A 67 -27.58 -12.06 -25.88
N TYR A 68 -27.37 -11.09 -25.01
CA TYR A 68 -26.09 -10.90 -24.30
C TYR A 68 -26.30 -11.15 -22.81
N HIS A 69 -25.48 -12.02 -22.26
CA HIS A 69 -25.50 -12.40 -20.86
C HIS A 69 -24.23 -11.86 -20.16
N ALA A 70 -24.39 -11.14 -19.05
CA ALA A 70 -23.21 -10.73 -18.29
C ALA A 70 -22.51 -11.95 -17.68
N VAL A 71 -21.18 -11.98 -17.76
CA VAL A 71 -20.36 -12.83 -16.91
C VAL A 71 -20.47 -12.33 -15.47
N SER A 72 -20.52 -13.22 -14.49
CA SER A 72 -20.59 -12.78 -13.09
C SER A 72 -19.41 -11.89 -12.73
N ILE A 73 -19.64 -10.87 -11.86
CA ILE A 73 -18.59 -9.94 -11.46
C ILE A 73 -17.36 -10.66 -10.87
N LYS A 74 -17.59 -11.72 -10.09
CA LYS A 74 -16.53 -12.53 -9.50
C LYS A 74 -15.69 -13.22 -10.57
N GLU A 75 -16.33 -13.83 -11.55
CA GLU A 75 -15.66 -14.54 -12.64
C GLU A 75 -14.89 -13.56 -13.54
N PHE A 76 -15.52 -12.47 -13.95
CA PHE A 76 -14.87 -11.42 -14.76
C PHE A 76 -13.61 -10.87 -14.07
N CYS A 77 -13.72 -10.50 -12.78
CA CYS A 77 -12.57 -10.00 -12.03
C CYS A 77 -11.47 -11.05 -11.88
N SER A 78 -11.84 -12.31 -11.58
CA SER A 78 -10.86 -13.40 -11.43
C SER A 78 -10.12 -13.68 -12.74
N ASN A 79 -10.83 -13.77 -13.86
CA ASN A 79 -10.22 -13.99 -15.18
C ASN A 79 -9.29 -12.83 -15.56
N LYS A 80 -9.69 -11.60 -15.26
CA LYS A 80 -8.87 -10.42 -15.54
C LYS A 80 -7.58 -10.37 -14.73
N LEU A 81 -7.65 -10.73 -13.45
CA LEU A 81 -6.46 -10.82 -12.58
C LEU A 81 -5.51 -11.90 -13.08
N HIS A 82 -6.02 -13.08 -13.39
CA HIS A 82 -5.20 -14.18 -13.95
C HIS A 82 -4.49 -13.77 -15.25
N TYR A 83 -5.21 -13.14 -16.17
CA TYR A 83 -4.62 -12.64 -17.40
C TYR A 83 -3.53 -11.60 -17.16
N MET A 84 -3.70 -10.69 -16.17
CA MET A 84 -2.67 -9.72 -15.80
C MET A 84 -1.44 -10.37 -15.17
N GLU A 85 -1.60 -11.46 -14.41
CA GLU A 85 -0.50 -12.25 -13.86
C GLU A 85 0.32 -12.89 -14.97
N GLU A 86 -0.32 -13.56 -15.95
CA GLU A 86 0.35 -14.14 -17.12
C GLU A 86 1.12 -13.10 -17.94
N LEU A 87 0.51 -11.91 -18.16
CA LEU A 87 1.18 -10.80 -18.85
C LEU A 87 2.40 -10.32 -18.07
N SER A 88 2.29 -10.19 -16.74
CA SER A 88 3.40 -9.77 -15.87
C SER A 88 4.58 -10.74 -15.99
N GLU A 89 4.34 -12.04 -15.88
CA GLU A 89 5.38 -13.07 -16.04
C GLU A 89 6.03 -13.03 -17.43
N THR A 90 5.23 -12.76 -18.46
CA THR A 90 5.73 -12.67 -19.83
C THR A 90 6.62 -11.45 -20.02
N LEU A 91 6.21 -10.30 -19.48
CA LEU A 91 6.99 -9.07 -19.51
C LEU A 91 8.29 -9.21 -18.74
N GLU A 92 8.27 -9.85 -17.55
CA GLU A 92 9.49 -10.12 -16.77
C GLU A 92 10.51 -10.97 -17.52
N ARG A 93 10.05 -11.91 -18.35
CA ARG A 93 10.93 -12.74 -19.19
C ARG A 93 11.46 -12.02 -20.43
N GLN A 94 10.65 -11.15 -21.03
CA GLN A 94 10.99 -10.50 -22.32
C GLN A 94 11.74 -9.18 -22.14
N ILE A 95 11.45 -8.43 -21.08
CA ILE A 95 12.10 -7.14 -20.84
C ILE A 95 13.39 -7.37 -20.05
N PRO A 96 14.55 -7.00 -20.60
CA PRO A 96 15.82 -7.13 -19.88
C PRO A 96 15.78 -6.30 -18.61
N LYS A 97 16.20 -6.92 -17.49
CA LYS A 97 16.31 -6.22 -16.21
C LYS A 97 17.24 -5.01 -16.37
N GLN A 98 16.74 -3.83 -16.08
CA GLN A 98 17.58 -2.65 -16.01
C GLN A 98 18.74 -2.93 -15.05
N LYS A 99 19.98 -2.63 -15.48
CA LYS A 99 21.09 -2.57 -14.54
C LYS A 99 20.70 -1.58 -13.45
N GLN A 100 20.59 -2.06 -12.21
CA GLN A 100 20.44 -1.17 -11.06
C GLN A 100 21.66 -0.25 -11.09
N GLU A 101 21.45 1.02 -11.45
CA GLU A 101 22.47 2.02 -11.25
C GLU A 101 22.55 2.26 -9.75
N ASP A 102 23.67 1.85 -9.17
CA ASP A 102 23.92 1.98 -7.75
C ASP A 102 23.77 3.43 -7.29
N ALA A 103 23.10 3.59 -6.14
CA ALA A 103 23.08 4.81 -5.35
C ALA A 103 22.29 6.01 -5.89
N LYS A 104 21.22 5.83 -6.63
CA LYS A 104 20.33 6.96 -6.99
C LYS A 104 19.46 7.39 -5.82
N TYR A 105 19.22 8.70 -5.76
CA TYR A 105 18.19 9.30 -4.92
C TYR A 105 16.93 9.48 -5.77
N LEU A 106 15.88 8.73 -5.47
CA LEU A 106 14.63 8.78 -6.23
C LEU A 106 13.53 9.39 -5.37
N THR A 107 12.90 10.45 -5.86
CA THR A 107 11.74 11.05 -5.20
C THR A 107 10.47 10.37 -5.71
N ILE A 108 9.71 9.78 -4.79
CA ILE A 108 8.40 9.17 -5.06
C ILE A 108 7.34 10.14 -4.58
N ARG A 109 6.40 10.48 -5.46
CA ARG A 109 5.31 11.42 -5.18
C ARG A 109 3.96 10.72 -5.23
N GLY A 110 3.06 11.12 -4.36
CA GLY A 110 1.71 10.60 -4.23
C GLY A 110 1.61 9.38 -3.33
N ARG A 111 0.60 9.41 -2.45
CA ARG A 111 0.37 8.40 -1.41
C ARG A 111 0.40 6.97 -1.97
N ARG A 112 -0.37 6.70 -3.04
CA ARG A 112 -0.47 5.36 -3.61
C ARG A 112 0.88 4.80 -4.06
N HIS A 113 1.69 5.60 -4.75
CA HIS A 113 3.01 5.17 -5.22
C HIS A 113 3.99 4.92 -4.08
N ILE A 114 3.87 5.70 -2.99
CA ILE A 114 4.68 5.51 -1.78
C ILE A 114 4.27 4.20 -1.10
N GLU A 115 2.96 3.93 -0.93
CA GLU A 115 2.44 2.68 -0.38
C GLU A 115 2.86 1.46 -1.21
N ASP A 116 2.76 1.54 -2.55
CA ASP A 116 3.18 0.47 -3.45
C ASP A 116 4.69 0.20 -3.31
N LYS A 117 5.52 1.26 -3.27
CA LYS A 117 6.97 1.11 -3.06
C LYS A 117 7.27 0.51 -1.69
N PHE A 118 6.56 0.95 -0.66
CA PHE A 118 6.70 0.42 0.70
C PHE A 118 6.40 -1.09 0.73
N ARG A 119 5.25 -1.53 0.17
CA ARG A 119 4.88 -2.95 0.09
C ARG A 119 5.91 -3.77 -0.68
N ASN A 120 6.42 -3.24 -1.79
CA ASN A 120 7.42 -3.92 -2.59
C ASN A 120 8.73 -4.09 -1.80
N MET A 121 9.19 -3.06 -1.06
CA MET A 121 10.37 -3.16 -0.21
C MET A 121 10.18 -4.21 0.89
N LEU A 122 9.00 -4.30 1.52
CA LEU A 122 8.72 -5.35 2.51
C LEU A 122 8.76 -6.74 1.87
N LYS A 123 8.13 -6.94 0.70
CA LYS A 123 8.13 -8.22 -0.02
C LYS A 123 9.54 -8.68 -0.41
N GLU A 124 10.40 -7.76 -0.84
CA GLU A 124 11.78 -8.03 -1.26
C GLU A 124 12.75 -8.23 -0.08
N THR A 125 12.33 -7.90 1.16
CA THR A 125 13.17 -8.03 2.35
C THR A 125 13.57 -9.49 2.58
N LYS A 126 14.87 -9.72 2.80
CA LYS A 126 15.45 -11.05 3.03
C LYS A 126 15.67 -11.35 4.51
N GLU A 127 16.19 -10.37 5.26
CA GLU A 127 16.64 -10.60 6.64
C GLU A 127 15.96 -9.72 7.68
N ARG A 128 15.83 -8.41 7.41
CA ARG A 128 15.44 -7.46 8.47
C ARG A 128 14.79 -6.19 7.97
N VAL A 129 13.88 -5.69 8.80
CA VAL A 129 13.21 -4.39 8.62
C VAL A 129 13.40 -3.54 9.86
N TYR A 130 13.71 -2.26 9.64
CA TYR A 130 13.64 -1.20 10.63
C TYR A 130 12.64 -0.16 10.13
N LEU A 131 11.63 0.12 10.91
CA LEU A 131 10.53 0.99 10.54
C LEU A 131 10.22 1.97 11.67
N SER A 132 10.20 3.26 11.36
CA SER A 132 9.75 4.32 12.26
C SER A 132 8.61 5.07 11.60
N VAL A 133 7.42 5.00 12.20
CA VAL A 133 6.16 5.56 11.65
C VAL A 133 5.07 5.56 12.71
N SER A 134 4.00 6.36 12.52
CA SER A 134 2.84 6.36 13.41
C SER A 134 2.11 5.02 13.43
N ALA A 135 1.38 4.73 14.52
CA ALA A 135 0.61 3.50 14.67
C ALA A 135 -0.43 3.33 13.57
N SER A 136 -1.08 4.41 13.15
CA SER A 136 -2.06 4.40 12.05
C SER A 136 -1.48 3.93 10.72
N VAL A 137 -0.23 4.27 10.44
CA VAL A 137 0.47 3.79 9.23
C VAL A 137 0.91 2.33 9.38
N LEU A 138 1.28 1.88 10.60
CA LEU A 138 1.59 0.46 10.85
C LEU A 138 0.40 -0.44 10.51
N ASP A 139 -0.82 -0.02 10.83
CA ASP A 139 -2.03 -0.78 10.55
C ASP A 139 -2.29 -0.98 9.05
N LEU A 140 -1.86 -0.04 8.20
CA LEU A 140 -1.97 -0.17 6.74
C LEU A 140 -1.10 -1.30 6.16
N PHE A 141 -0.02 -1.69 6.87
CA PHE A 141 0.96 -2.68 6.43
C PHE A 141 1.08 -3.86 7.40
N LYS A 142 0.08 -4.02 8.27
CA LYS A 142 0.09 -5.03 9.34
C LYS A 142 0.24 -6.45 8.80
N GLU A 143 -0.46 -6.78 7.72
CA GLU A 143 -0.41 -8.12 7.12
C GLU A 143 0.97 -8.43 6.56
N GLU A 144 1.59 -7.50 5.84
CA GLU A 144 2.92 -7.66 5.28
C GLU A 144 3.98 -7.79 6.39
N LEU A 145 3.87 -6.99 7.45
CA LEU A 145 4.79 -7.07 8.61
C LEU A 145 4.64 -8.39 9.36
N LEU A 146 3.42 -8.88 9.59
CA LEU A 146 3.16 -10.20 10.17
C LEU A 146 3.71 -11.32 9.28
N GLY A 147 3.60 -11.17 7.96
CA GLY A 147 4.19 -12.10 7.00
C GLY A 147 5.71 -12.20 7.12
N LEU A 148 6.40 -11.09 7.38
CA LEU A 148 7.85 -11.07 7.63
C LEU A 148 8.21 -11.76 8.95
N VAL A 149 7.45 -11.51 10.01
CA VAL A 149 7.63 -12.18 11.31
C VAL A 149 7.43 -13.69 11.18
N ALA A 150 6.38 -14.13 10.47
CA ALA A 150 6.14 -15.55 10.20
C ALA A 150 7.29 -16.21 9.44
N GLN A 151 7.98 -15.49 8.57
CA GLN A 151 9.20 -15.90 7.87
C GLN A 151 10.47 -15.82 8.73
N LYS A 152 10.35 -15.52 10.03
CA LYS A 152 11.46 -15.37 11.00
C LYS A 152 12.45 -14.26 10.65
N LYS A 153 12.01 -13.27 9.89
CA LYS A 153 12.81 -12.06 9.62
C LYS A 153 12.74 -11.12 10.82
N LYS A 154 13.82 -10.37 11.03
CA LYS A 154 13.88 -9.41 12.14
C LYS A 154 13.05 -8.17 11.80
N VAL A 155 11.98 -7.91 12.57
CA VAL A 155 11.13 -6.73 12.45
C VAL A 155 11.30 -5.85 13.68
N VAL A 156 11.77 -4.61 13.48
CA VAL A 156 11.96 -3.61 14.52
C VAL A 156 11.12 -2.40 14.19
N LEU A 157 10.19 -2.05 15.08
CA LEU A 157 9.23 -0.98 14.90
C LEU A 157 9.46 0.12 15.95
N LEU A 158 9.45 1.36 15.50
CA LEU A 158 9.41 2.55 16.34
C LEU A 158 8.11 3.29 16.03
N THR A 159 7.29 3.54 17.05
CA THR A 159 6.00 4.23 16.89
C THR A 159 5.73 5.15 18.06
N ASP A 160 4.86 6.11 17.87
CA ASP A 160 4.49 7.16 18.84
C ASP A 160 3.45 6.71 19.85
N GLU A 161 2.69 5.67 19.54
CA GLU A 161 1.63 5.14 20.39
C GLU A 161 1.95 3.75 20.95
N GLU A 162 1.11 3.28 21.84
CA GLU A 162 1.19 1.91 22.32
C GLU A 162 0.74 0.96 21.21
N TYR A 163 1.65 0.09 20.79
CA TYR A 163 1.42 -0.86 19.72
C TYR A 163 1.94 -2.24 20.09
N SER A 164 1.25 -3.30 19.66
CA SER A 164 1.69 -4.67 19.88
C SER A 164 1.60 -5.49 18.60
N MET A 165 2.64 -6.27 18.33
CA MET A 165 2.71 -7.23 17.24
C MET A 165 3.58 -8.39 17.68
N ASP A 166 3.01 -9.59 17.77
CA ASP A 166 3.73 -10.77 18.21
C ASP A 166 4.93 -11.06 17.29
N GLY A 167 6.09 -11.27 17.91
CA GLY A 167 7.34 -11.56 17.20
C GLY A 167 8.09 -10.35 16.65
N ALA A 168 7.54 -9.15 16.69
CA ALA A 168 8.24 -7.90 16.39
C ALA A 168 8.87 -7.27 17.64
N ILE A 169 9.97 -6.54 17.46
CA ILE A 169 10.57 -5.73 18.52
C ILE A 169 10.02 -4.31 18.38
N ILE A 170 9.31 -3.83 19.40
CA ILE A 170 8.61 -2.55 19.34
C ILE A 170 9.18 -1.58 20.39
N TYR A 171 9.50 -0.39 19.91
CA TYR A 171 9.92 0.74 20.72
C TYR A 171 8.88 1.86 20.60
N ARG A 172 8.46 2.42 21.74
CA ARG A 172 7.61 3.60 21.77
C ARG A 172 8.48 4.84 21.84
N THR A 173 8.37 5.69 20.83
CA THR A 173 9.01 7.01 20.82
C THR A 173 8.13 7.99 21.60
N LYS A 174 8.71 8.80 22.46
CA LYS A 174 8.04 10.00 22.95
C LYS A 174 8.12 11.02 21.83
N LYS A 175 7.01 11.70 21.48
CA LYS A 175 7.07 12.90 20.66
C LYS A 175 8.05 13.84 21.34
N PHE A 176 9.20 14.11 20.72
CA PHE A 176 10.08 15.16 21.20
C PHE A 176 9.29 16.46 21.03
N GLU A 177 8.75 17.00 22.12
CA GLU A 177 8.36 18.40 22.18
C GLU A 177 9.58 19.18 21.72
N ASN A 178 9.45 19.89 20.60
CA ASN A 178 10.54 20.58 19.93
C ASN A 178 11.40 21.37 20.94
N LEU A 179 12.61 20.89 21.21
CA LEU A 179 13.60 21.60 22.02
C LEU A 179 14.08 22.90 21.37
N SER A 180 13.78 23.11 20.11
CA SER A 180 13.94 24.38 19.41
C SER A 180 12.59 25.10 19.39
N GLY A 181 12.42 26.11 20.24
CA GLY A 181 11.29 27.02 20.27
C GLY A 181 11.14 27.90 18.99
N SER A 182 11.50 27.38 17.84
CA SER A 182 11.24 27.94 16.53
C SER A 182 9.92 27.38 16.00
N ALA A 183 8.89 28.22 16.06
CA ALA A 183 7.54 27.96 15.52
C ALA A 183 7.50 27.68 14.00
N ASP A 184 8.64 27.60 13.34
CA ASP A 184 8.74 27.51 11.88
C ASP A 184 8.92 26.07 11.34
N CYS A 185 8.94 25.07 12.20
CA CYS A 185 8.92 23.65 11.79
C CYS A 185 7.61 22.99 12.24
N GLU A 186 6.48 23.54 11.78
CA GLU A 186 5.18 22.87 11.80
C GLU A 186 5.15 21.77 10.72
N GLY A 187 6.10 20.83 10.77
CA GLY A 187 5.95 19.56 10.11
C GLY A 187 5.20 18.64 11.06
N ASP A 188 3.93 18.35 10.76
CA ASP A 188 3.15 17.34 11.45
C ASP A 188 3.98 16.07 11.58
N ALA A 189 4.41 15.75 12.79
CA ALA A 189 5.18 14.53 13.08
C ALA A 189 4.36 13.25 12.74
N ASP A 190 3.06 13.38 12.56
CA ASP A 190 2.11 12.28 12.35
C ASP A 190 2.26 11.56 11.01
N GLY A 191 2.98 12.12 10.04
CA GLY A 191 3.16 11.50 8.72
C GLY A 191 4.57 11.05 8.40
N GLN A 192 5.54 11.22 9.30
CA GLN A 192 6.93 10.85 8.99
C GLN A 192 7.09 9.33 8.85
N LEU A 193 7.75 8.93 7.76
CA LEU A 193 8.05 7.57 7.40
C LEU A 193 9.56 7.37 7.28
N ARG A 194 10.11 6.38 7.97
CA ARG A 194 11.49 5.91 7.81
C ARG A 194 11.50 4.39 7.76
N LEU A 195 11.68 3.82 6.58
CA LEU A 195 11.79 2.38 6.35
C LEU A 195 13.19 2.05 5.87
N ILE A 196 13.83 1.07 6.50
CA ILE A 196 15.11 0.52 6.06
C ILE A 196 14.98 -0.99 5.96
N THR A 197 15.30 -1.54 4.78
CA THR A 197 15.27 -2.98 4.53
C THR A 197 16.66 -3.53 4.27
N ASP A 198 17.01 -4.62 4.94
CA ASP A 198 18.27 -5.36 4.85
C ASP A 198 19.54 -4.50 5.04
N SER A 199 19.41 -3.30 5.59
CA SER A 199 20.46 -2.28 5.68
C SER A 199 21.05 -1.86 4.32
N ASN A 200 20.31 -2.08 3.22
CA ASN A 200 20.72 -1.78 1.85
C ASN A 200 19.83 -0.74 1.17
N TYR A 201 18.57 -0.64 1.59
CA TYR A 201 17.60 0.27 0.99
C TYR A 201 16.91 1.11 2.05
N ALA A 202 16.62 2.34 1.72
CA ALA A 202 15.88 3.26 2.59
C ALA A 202 14.77 3.97 1.83
N LEU A 203 13.62 4.15 2.50
CA LEU A 203 12.53 5.00 2.09
C LEU A 203 12.23 5.96 3.24
N THR A 204 12.31 7.26 3.01
CA THR A 204 12.08 8.28 4.06
C THR A 204 11.33 9.47 3.50
N GLY A 205 10.44 10.04 4.29
CA GLY A 205 9.62 11.18 3.90
C GLY A 205 8.31 11.23 4.66
N GLU A 206 7.25 11.64 4.00
CA GLU A 206 5.93 11.80 4.59
C GLU A 206 4.88 10.96 3.87
N LEU A 207 4.05 10.27 4.65
CA LEU A 207 2.88 9.55 4.18
C LEU A 207 1.63 10.14 4.84
N GLN A 208 1.08 11.18 4.24
CA GLN A 208 -0.16 11.85 4.65
C GLN A 208 -1.32 11.48 3.73
N ASP A 209 -2.56 11.82 4.13
CA ASP A 209 -3.76 11.63 3.30
C ASP A 209 -3.85 12.55 2.06
N LYS A 210 -2.76 13.22 1.69
CA LYS A 210 -2.69 14.19 0.60
C LYS A 210 -1.91 13.65 -0.59
N GLU A 211 -2.34 14.01 -1.78
CA GLU A 211 -1.59 13.74 -3.03
C GLU A 211 -0.20 14.40 -3.04
N THR A 212 0.04 15.34 -2.15
CA THR A 212 1.32 16.06 -1.97
C THR A 212 2.38 15.25 -1.23
N SER A 213 2.06 14.07 -0.69
CA SER A 213 3.02 13.21 0.00
C SER A 213 4.24 12.91 -0.87
N THR A 214 5.42 13.03 -0.30
CA THR A 214 6.68 12.74 -0.99
C THR A 214 7.61 11.92 -0.10
N CYS A 215 8.26 10.92 -0.71
CA CYS A 215 9.31 10.13 -0.07
C CYS A 215 10.54 10.05 -0.94
N LEU A 216 11.69 9.99 -0.30
CA LEU A 216 12.98 9.73 -0.91
C LEU A 216 13.29 8.23 -0.77
N TYR A 217 13.50 7.54 -1.88
CA TYR A 217 14.01 6.18 -1.92
C TYR A 217 15.48 6.19 -2.35
N SER A 218 16.31 5.38 -1.68
CA SER A 218 17.72 5.27 -2.08
C SER A 218 18.33 3.93 -1.65
N ALA A 219 19.26 3.45 -2.49
CA ALA A 219 20.20 2.38 -2.19
C ALA A 219 21.60 2.93 -1.84
N ASN A 220 21.74 4.27 -1.64
CA ASN A 220 23.03 4.88 -1.30
C ASN A 220 23.48 4.43 0.09
N PRO A 221 24.65 3.76 0.23
CA PRO A 221 25.10 3.23 1.50
C PRO A 221 25.29 4.29 2.60
N ASN A 222 25.68 5.52 2.23
CA ASN A 222 25.87 6.60 3.19
C ASN A 222 24.53 7.08 3.77
N LEU A 223 23.50 7.26 2.92
CA LEU A 223 22.17 7.63 3.38
C LEU A 223 21.54 6.53 4.23
N VAL A 224 21.60 5.29 3.77
CA VAL A 224 21.06 4.13 4.51
C VAL A 224 21.73 4.02 5.88
N ARG A 225 23.06 4.18 5.94
CA ARG A 225 23.82 4.18 7.19
C ARG A 225 23.39 5.32 8.13
N LEU A 226 23.29 6.54 7.60
CA LEU A 226 22.86 7.71 8.37
C LEU A 226 21.50 7.50 9.01
N LEU A 227 20.51 7.03 8.24
CA LEU A 227 19.16 6.77 8.73
C LEU A 227 19.14 5.63 9.76
N LYS A 228 19.94 4.59 9.53
CA LYS A 228 20.07 3.46 10.46
C LYS A 228 20.71 3.88 11.79
N ASP A 229 21.75 4.69 11.74
CA ASP A 229 22.42 5.22 12.92
C ASP A 229 21.49 6.15 13.72
N ALA A 230 20.68 6.96 13.02
CA ALA A 230 19.65 7.79 13.65
C ALA A 230 18.63 6.92 14.41
N LEU A 231 18.05 5.90 13.78
CA LEU A 231 17.11 4.98 14.43
C LEU A 231 17.75 4.23 15.61
N ALA A 232 19.01 3.79 15.47
CA ALA A 232 19.73 3.12 16.54
C ALA A 232 19.96 4.04 17.76
N ASN A 233 20.21 5.31 17.53
CA ASN A 233 20.37 6.31 18.61
C ASN A 233 19.02 6.59 19.29
N GLU A 234 17.92 6.70 18.54
CA GLU A 234 16.57 6.82 19.11
C GLU A 234 16.24 5.62 20.01
N ILE A 235 16.52 4.40 19.55
CA ILE A 235 16.32 3.17 20.34
C ILE A 235 17.14 3.22 21.64
N ARG A 236 18.41 3.60 21.57
CA ARG A 236 19.29 3.70 22.75
C ARG A 236 18.76 4.71 23.77
N LEU A 237 18.28 5.85 23.32
CA LEU A 237 17.67 6.87 24.19
C LEU A 237 16.44 6.31 24.91
N ILE A 238 15.56 5.62 24.19
CA ILE A 238 14.37 4.98 24.77
C ILE A 238 14.77 3.93 25.83
N GLU A 239 15.79 3.13 25.55
CA GLU A 239 16.29 2.12 26.50
C GLU A 239 16.92 2.74 27.77
N ILE A 240 17.66 3.84 27.61
CA ILE A 240 18.24 4.59 28.75
C ILE A 240 17.12 5.17 29.60
N GLU A 241 16.12 5.80 28.99
CA GLU A 241 14.99 6.37 29.75
C GLU A 241 14.21 5.29 30.50
N LYS A 242 13.93 4.13 29.88
CA LYS A 242 13.27 3.00 30.55
C LYS A 242 14.08 2.54 31.82
N LYS A 243 15.37 2.47 31.69
CA LYS A 243 16.25 2.10 32.84
C LYS A 243 16.23 3.17 33.92
N ALA A 244 16.32 4.45 33.58
CA ALA A 244 16.29 5.56 34.54
C ALA A 244 14.99 5.59 35.35
N VAL A 245 13.83 5.40 34.70
CA VAL A 245 12.52 5.32 35.37
C VAL A 245 12.46 4.13 36.33
N SER A 246 13.00 2.97 35.96
CA SER A 246 13.04 1.77 36.78
C SER A 246 13.88 2.01 38.05
N TYR A 247 15.02 2.71 37.96
CA TYR A 247 15.87 3.05 39.14
C TYR A 247 15.19 4.05 40.06
N THR A 248 14.45 5.02 39.57
CA THR A 248 13.72 5.98 40.41
C THR A 248 12.58 5.32 41.18
N HIS A 249 11.86 4.37 40.59
CA HIS A 249 10.82 3.61 41.27
C HIS A 249 11.39 2.69 42.37
N LEU A 250 12.51 2.02 42.13
CA LEU A 250 13.19 1.20 43.17
C LEU A 250 13.63 2.03 44.35
N ARG A 251 14.20 3.22 44.14
CA ARG A 251 14.63 4.13 45.21
C ARG A 251 13.47 4.69 46.02
N ALA A 252 12.33 4.99 45.37
CA ALA A 252 11.12 5.45 46.04
C ALA A 252 10.53 4.37 46.99
N HIS A 253 10.60 3.10 46.60
CA HIS A 253 10.17 1.97 47.43
C HIS A 253 11.08 1.68 48.62
N GLU A 254 12.39 1.93 48.50
CA GLU A 254 13.34 1.78 49.63
C GLU A 254 13.20 2.91 50.64
N THR A 255 12.93 4.15 50.25
CA THR A 255 12.72 5.28 51.15
C THR A 255 11.37 5.27 51.85
N GLY A 256 10.35 4.63 51.29
CA GLY A 256 9.01 4.47 51.92
C GLY A 256 8.91 3.34 52.92
N ARG A 257 9.95 2.51 53.12
CA ARG A 257 9.99 1.45 54.12
C ARG A 257 10.71 1.85 55.44
N ASN A 258 11.27 3.06 55.47
CA ASN A 258 12.02 3.56 56.62
C ASN A 258 11.34 4.74 57.35
N LEU A 259 9.98 4.83 57.30
CA LEU A 259 9.19 5.76 58.15
C LEU A 259 8.17 4.99 58.95
#